data_076da4a2552fec6e618e7af31339ea97
#
_entry.id   076da4a2552fec6e618e7af31339ea97
#
_cell.length_a   1.000
_cell.length_b   1.000
_cell.length_c   1.000
_cell.angle_alpha   90.00
_cell.angle_beta   90.00
_cell.angle_gamma   90.00
#
_symmetry.space_group_name_H-M   'P 1'
#
loop_
_entity.id
_entity.type
_entity.pdbx_description
1 polymer ?
#
loop_
_entity_poly.entity_id
_entity_poly.type
_entity_poly.pdbx_seq_one_letter_code
_entity_poly.pdbx_strand_id
1 'polypeptide(L)'
;MATTAEPIPALNFHPGQLPRELKRHYISASEEEIQSMLEDLGLHRLADLFDHIPPEVKFSRPPLLPGELGYGELADTLQRWSEENHLKTSYLGDGLPQFKVPEIVPYVSGIRNLTTSYTPYQPERSQGTLMTHWIYQCCMSELTQFEAVNSSLYDRSTAIFEAICAAMRMARNPDTVIVSEGIFPGDREVIETLLQDTQLHVAWAPLDLQSGRTDCGEIERIAESLGKRLAGVVYNQINHMGILEDVDLLSNTAHDLGVKSIAVIDPMLLARGGLKPPSTYGRFGADMIVGEGQHLGLAPNFGGPGLGLFGVRLNRKVKRDIRKSPGRYVGKALDMSGRECRVMVLSTREQHIRKEKATSNICSNQAFIATIVGAAILQRGDEGMAEACQSARRNAHYAFRRLSQLQHVSFPFRDAPFFNEFVIEIPHPADQLIAEASKAGLHIGVDVTPRLEGRGGNFLKLSFSDLHSFE
;
A
#
# COMPACT_ATOMS: atom_id res chain seq x y z
N MET A 1 -29.04 54.71 -15.56
CA MET A 1 -30.36 54.51 -14.89
C MET A 1 -30.15 53.38 -13.90
N ALA A 2 -30.13 53.69 -12.61
CA ALA A 2 -30.00 52.64 -11.58
C ALA A 2 -31.37 52.00 -11.41
N THR A 3 -31.51 50.76 -11.74
CA THR A 3 -32.69 49.94 -11.45
C THR A 3 -32.77 49.78 -9.93
N THR A 4 -33.66 50.50 -9.28
CA THR A 4 -34.04 50.26 -7.90
C THR A 4 -34.68 48.89 -7.84
N ALA A 5 -33.97 47.91 -7.29
CA ALA A 5 -34.54 46.59 -7.00
C ALA A 5 -35.75 46.76 -6.09
N GLU A 6 -36.91 46.27 -6.47
CA GLU A 6 -38.08 46.25 -5.61
C GLU A 6 -37.74 45.50 -4.31
N PRO A 7 -38.21 46.02 -3.15
CA PRO A 7 -37.91 45.35 -1.88
C PRO A 7 -38.56 43.98 -1.84
N ILE A 8 -37.76 42.96 -1.56
CA ILE A 8 -38.22 41.57 -1.37
C ILE A 8 -39.24 41.58 -0.21
N PRO A 9 -40.46 41.08 -0.38
CA PRO A 9 -41.45 41.05 0.68
C PRO A 9 -40.97 40.25 1.89
N ALA A 10 -41.19 40.80 3.08
CA ALA A 10 -40.80 40.11 4.33
C ALA A 10 -41.55 38.77 4.47
N LEU A 11 -40.83 37.74 4.92
CA LEU A 11 -41.42 36.44 5.25
C LEU A 11 -42.30 36.58 6.50
N ASN A 12 -43.37 35.78 6.59
CA ASN A 12 -44.26 35.71 7.75
C ASN A 12 -43.60 35.11 9.00
N PHE A 13 -42.36 34.69 8.90
CA PHE A 13 -41.59 34.08 9.96
C PHE A 13 -40.10 34.47 9.80
N HIS A 14 -39.33 34.31 10.87
CA HIS A 14 -37.90 34.52 10.85
C HIS A 14 -37.18 33.19 10.63
N PRO A 15 -36.52 32.95 9.46
CA PRO A 15 -35.90 31.65 9.14
C PRO A 15 -34.86 31.19 10.16
N GLY A 16 -34.12 32.14 10.78
CA GLY A 16 -33.11 31.84 11.79
C GLY A 16 -33.65 31.35 13.13
N GLN A 17 -34.98 31.45 13.34
CA GLN A 17 -35.64 30.94 14.57
C GLN A 17 -36.23 29.53 14.38
N LEU A 18 -36.23 29.02 13.17
CA LEU A 18 -36.68 27.66 12.93
C LEU A 18 -35.65 26.63 13.46
N PRO A 19 -36.13 25.58 14.12
CA PRO A 19 -35.23 24.48 14.52
C PRO A 19 -34.55 23.90 13.31
N ARG A 20 -33.22 23.76 13.35
CA ARG A 20 -32.48 23.07 12.28
C ARG A 20 -32.84 21.60 12.33
N GLU A 21 -33.49 21.08 11.28
CA GLU A 21 -33.92 19.67 11.19
C GLU A 21 -32.77 18.70 11.43
N LEU A 22 -31.59 18.98 10.90
CA LEU A 22 -30.42 18.12 11.03
C LEU A 22 -29.95 17.94 12.48
N LYS A 23 -30.16 18.97 13.37
CA LYS A 23 -29.79 18.80 14.79
C LYS A 23 -30.59 17.69 15.45
N ARG A 24 -31.87 17.55 15.14
CA ARG A 24 -32.75 16.50 15.69
C ARG A 24 -32.36 15.11 15.20
N HIS A 25 -31.79 14.99 14.01
CA HIS A 25 -31.36 13.72 13.45
C HIS A 25 -29.98 13.26 13.94
N TYR A 26 -29.11 14.19 14.29
CA TYR A 26 -27.76 13.90 14.78
C TYR A 26 -27.67 13.79 16.30
N ILE A 27 -28.44 14.60 17.03
CA ILE A 27 -28.49 14.61 18.49
C ILE A 27 -29.95 14.31 18.86
N SER A 28 -30.24 13.04 19.09
CA SER A 28 -31.60 12.58 19.38
C SER A 28 -32.07 12.93 20.80
N ALA A 29 -31.13 13.13 21.74
CA ALA A 29 -31.46 13.46 23.12
C ALA A 29 -31.84 14.96 23.28
N SER A 30 -32.89 15.24 24.03
CA SER A 30 -33.25 16.59 24.48
C SER A 30 -32.29 17.08 25.57
N GLU A 31 -32.31 18.39 25.86
CA GLU A 31 -31.47 18.93 26.95
C GLU A 31 -31.87 18.30 28.31
N GLU A 32 -33.16 18.01 28.52
CA GLU A 32 -33.66 17.36 29.73
C GLU A 32 -33.17 15.90 29.84
N GLU A 33 -33.17 15.19 28.72
CA GLU A 33 -32.63 13.82 28.69
C GLU A 33 -31.12 13.81 28.92
N ILE A 34 -30.36 14.78 28.35
CA ILE A 34 -28.94 14.93 28.62
C ILE A 34 -28.69 15.21 30.09
N GLN A 35 -29.46 16.11 30.69
CA GLN A 35 -29.35 16.44 32.10
C GLN A 35 -29.65 15.23 32.99
N SER A 36 -30.71 14.48 32.70
CA SER A 36 -31.04 13.25 33.42
C SER A 36 -29.91 12.21 33.35
N MET A 37 -29.30 12.04 32.15
CA MET A 37 -28.15 11.11 32.01
C MET A 37 -26.92 11.59 32.80
N LEU A 38 -26.68 12.90 32.87
CA LEU A 38 -25.58 13.44 33.69
C LEU A 38 -25.84 13.22 35.19
N GLU A 39 -27.08 13.41 35.65
CA GLU A 39 -27.47 13.16 37.05
C GLU A 39 -27.28 11.68 37.40
N ASP A 40 -27.67 10.75 36.54
CA ASP A 40 -27.45 9.31 36.73
C ASP A 40 -25.96 8.95 36.84
N LEU A 41 -25.11 9.72 36.20
CA LEU A 41 -23.63 9.57 36.30
C LEU A 41 -23.03 10.34 37.48
N GLY A 42 -23.81 11.12 38.22
CA GLY A 42 -23.33 12.00 39.27
C GLY A 42 -22.55 13.21 38.76
N LEU A 43 -22.81 13.64 37.54
CA LEU A 43 -22.17 14.77 36.87
C LEU A 43 -23.15 15.95 36.72
N HIS A 44 -22.62 17.17 36.59
CA HIS A 44 -23.44 18.37 36.43
C HIS A 44 -23.41 18.92 35.01
N ARG A 45 -22.32 18.76 34.30
CA ARG A 45 -22.10 19.30 32.97
C ARG A 45 -21.46 18.29 32.06
N LEU A 46 -21.72 18.39 30.78
CA LEU A 46 -21.11 17.53 29.77
C LEU A 46 -19.57 17.60 29.78
N ALA A 47 -19.01 18.76 30.14
CA ALA A 47 -17.58 18.97 30.28
C ALA A 47 -16.95 18.10 31.39
N ASP A 48 -17.71 17.76 32.43
CA ASP A 48 -17.23 16.97 33.56
C ASP A 48 -16.86 15.53 33.15
N LEU A 49 -17.41 15.03 32.04
CA LEU A 49 -17.01 13.75 31.42
C LEU A 49 -15.51 13.72 31.02
N PHE A 50 -14.92 14.86 30.82
CA PHE A 50 -13.53 14.98 30.36
C PHE A 50 -12.56 15.37 31.49
N ASP A 51 -12.96 15.31 32.75
CA ASP A 51 -12.11 15.71 33.89
C ASP A 51 -10.93 14.77 34.13
N HIS A 52 -11.01 13.55 33.59
CA HIS A 52 -9.90 12.61 33.60
C HIS A 52 -8.75 13.01 32.65
N ILE A 53 -8.97 13.95 31.73
CA ILE A 53 -7.94 14.46 30.81
C ILE A 53 -7.08 15.48 31.56
N PRO A 54 -5.73 15.31 31.61
CA PRO A 54 -4.85 16.27 32.27
C PRO A 54 -5.02 17.70 31.72
N PRO A 55 -5.01 18.74 32.59
CA PRO A 55 -5.21 20.12 32.16
C PRO A 55 -4.21 20.60 31.11
N GLU A 56 -2.99 20.11 31.14
CA GLU A 56 -1.89 20.46 30.23
C GLU A 56 -2.12 20.01 28.77
N VAL A 57 -2.98 19.01 28.55
CA VAL A 57 -3.35 18.55 27.20
C VAL A 57 -4.73 19.03 26.76
N LYS A 58 -5.46 19.75 27.63
CA LYS A 58 -6.74 20.41 27.27
C LYS A 58 -6.48 21.74 26.58
N PHE A 59 -7.20 22.01 25.50
CA PHE A 59 -7.20 23.34 24.91
C PHE A 59 -7.79 24.37 25.87
N SER A 60 -7.03 25.40 26.20
CA SER A 60 -7.51 26.53 27.04
C SER A 60 -8.51 27.45 26.28
N ARG A 61 -8.51 27.35 24.96
CA ARG A 61 -9.41 28.05 24.04
C ARG A 61 -9.66 27.18 22.80
N PRO A 62 -10.79 27.35 22.10
CA PRO A 62 -11.01 26.72 20.82
C PRO A 62 -9.86 26.98 19.84
N PRO A 63 -9.48 26.02 18.98
CA PRO A 63 -8.51 26.26 17.92
C PRO A 63 -8.94 27.45 17.04
N LEU A 64 -7.98 28.25 16.59
CA LEU A 64 -8.23 29.31 15.61
C LEU A 64 -8.43 28.66 14.25
N LEU A 65 -9.65 28.27 13.95
CA LEU A 65 -10.06 27.73 12.65
C LEU A 65 -10.75 28.82 11.83
N PRO A 66 -10.67 28.75 10.49
CA PRO A 66 -11.52 29.55 9.62
C PRO A 66 -13.01 29.38 9.96
N GLY A 67 -13.81 30.34 9.66
CA GLY A 67 -15.28 30.23 9.78
C GLY A 67 -15.83 29.08 8.91
N GLU A 68 -17.01 28.61 9.28
CA GLU A 68 -17.76 27.62 8.49
C GLU A 68 -18.08 28.19 7.11
N LEU A 69 -17.77 27.41 6.06
CA LEU A 69 -18.15 27.73 4.70
C LEU A 69 -19.49 27.09 4.36
N GLY A 70 -20.32 27.79 3.62
CA GLY A 70 -21.51 27.22 3.00
C GLY A 70 -21.10 26.17 1.92
N TYR A 71 -22.00 25.23 1.61
CA TYR A 71 -21.71 24.18 0.64
C TYR A 71 -21.27 24.73 -0.74
N GLY A 72 -21.95 25.79 -1.24
CA GLY A 72 -21.58 26.42 -2.51
C GLY A 72 -20.16 26.98 -2.49
N GLU A 73 -19.84 27.75 -1.44
CA GLU A 73 -18.52 28.37 -1.26
C GLU A 73 -17.41 27.32 -1.11
N LEU A 74 -17.70 26.24 -0.39
CA LEU A 74 -16.77 25.10 -0.29
C LEU A 74 -16.54 24.43 -1.65
N ALA A 75 -17.62 24.18 -2.40
CA ALA A 75 -17.56 23.57 -3.74
C ALA A 75 -16.75 24.46 -4.70
N ASP A 76 -17.02 25.77 -4.73
CA ASP A 76 -16.29 26.74 -5.56
C ASP A 76 -14.79 26.82 -5.18
N THR A 77 -14.50 26.72 -3.89
CA THR A 77 -13.12 26.72 -3.40
C THR A 77 -12.37 25.48 -3.84
N LEU A 78 -12.98 24.30 -3.70
CA LEU A 78 -12.39 23.03 -4.15
C LEU A 78 -12.25 22.99 -5.67
N GLN A 79 -13.21 23.55 -6.41
CA GLN A 79 -13.13 23.64 -7.87
C GLN A 79 -11.93 24.51 -8.30
N ARG A 80 -11.74 25.69 -7.70
CA ARG A 80 -10.57 26.56 -7.99
C ARG A 80 -9.26 25.86 -7.69
N TRP A 81 -9.14 25.19 -6.55
CA TRP A 81 -7.93 24.41 -6.24
C TRP A 81 -7.69 23.28 -7.23
N SER A 82 -8.77 22.63 -7.71
CA SER A 82 -8.65 21.62 -8.76
C SER A 82 -8.11 22.20 -10.07
N GLU A 83 -8.52 23.40 -10.45
CA GLU A 83 -8.07 24.11 -11.67
C GLU A 83 -6.62 24.61 -11.58
N GLU A 84 -6.10 24.82 -10.36
CA GLU A 84 -4.70 25.16 -10.12
C GLU A 84 -3.75 23.95 -10.30
N ASN A 85 -4.28 22.73 -10.34
CA ASN A 85 -3.47 21.54 -10.54
C ASN A 85 -3.12 21.37 -12.02
N HIS A 86 -1.82 21.27 -12.28
CA HIS A 86 -1.30 21.02 -13.62
C HIS A 86 -0.78 19.60 -13.74
N LEU A 87 -1.37 18.83 -14.64
CA LEU A 87 -0.88 17.48 -14.96
C LEU A 87 0.48 17.59 -15.65
N LYS A 88 1.42 16.79 -15.19
CA LYS A 88 2.78 16.70 -15.74
C LYS A 88 3.08 15.25 -16.11
N THR A 89 3.93 15.06 -17.13
CA THR A 89 4.47 13.73 -17.40
C THR A 89 5.37 13.32 -16.25
N SER A 90 5.08 12.18 -15.64
CA SER A 90 5.71 11.74 -14.39
C SER A 90 6.60 10.53 -14.61
N TYR A 91 7.88 10.68 -14.29
CA TYR A 91 8.88 9.61 -14.21
C TYR A 91 9.17 9.25 -12.74
N LEU A 92 8.24 9.58 -11.84
CA LEU A 92 8.28 9.18 -10.44
C LEU A 92 7.89 7.70 -10.32
N GLY A 93 8.50 7.02 -9.39
CA GLY A 93 8.20 5.61 -9.10
C GLY A 93 8.51 5.29 -7.66
N ASP A 94 9.75 4.91 -7.39
CA ASP A 94 10.25 4.62 -6.05
C ASP A 94 9.43 3.57 -5.30
N GLY A 95 9.11 2.49 -6.02
CA GLY A 95 8.34 1.38 -5.51
C GLY A 95 6.83 1.53 -5.60
N LEU A 96 6.35 2.63 -6.18
CA LEU A 96 4.94 2.85 -6.52
C LEU A 96 4.85 3.57 -7.89
N PRO A 97 5.20 2.91 -8.99
CA PRO A 97 5.11 3.50 -10.32
C PRO A 97 3.66 3.76 -10.71
N GLN A 98 3.44 4.80 -11.50
CA GLN A 98 2.14 5.07 -12.09
C GLN A 98 1.93 4.20 -13.33
N PHE A 99 0.77 3.58 -13.44
CA PHE A 99 0.30 2.92 -14.67
C PHE A 99 -1.02 3.53 -15.12
N LYS A 100 -1.38 3.29 -16.38
CA LYS A 100 -2.68 3.71 -16.92
C LYS A 100 -3.80 3.03 -16.13
N VAL A 101 -4.71 3.83 -15.56
CA VAL A 101 -5.87 3.29 -14.85
C VAL A 101 -6.89 2.75 -15.86
N PRO A 102 -7.32 1.49 -15.74
CA PRO A 102 -8.35 0.92 -16.63
C PRO A 102 -9.69 1.64 -16.52
N GLU A 103 -10.41 1.77 -17.63
CA GLU A 103 -11.68 2.52 -17.72
C GLU A 103 -12.81 1.91 -16.88
N ILE A 104 -12.72 0.63 -16.54
CA ILE A 104 -13.69 -0.04 -15.66
C ILE A 104 -13.68 0.51 -14.24
N VAL A 105 -12.55 1.07 -13.79
CA VAL A 105 -12.34 1.49 -12.39
C VAL A 105 -13.37 2.52 -11.93
N PRO A 106 -13.57 3.67 -12.62
CA PRO A 106 -14.57 4.64 -12.20
C PRO A 106 -15.99 4.05 -12.23
N TYR A 107 -16.29 3.16 -13.17
CA TYR A 107 -17.59 2.49 -13.22
C TYR A 107 -17.80 1.59 -11.98
N VAL A 108 -16.86 0.69 -11.69
CA VAL A 108 -16.95 -0.24 -10.53
C VAL A 108 -16.96 0.52 -9.21
N SER A 109 -16.16 1.58 -9.09
CA SER A 109 -16.13 2.42 -7.88
C SER A 109 -17.46 3.12 -7.62
N GLY A 110 -18.23 3.41 -8.66
CA GLY A 110 -19.56 4.01 -8.60
C GLY A 110 -20.71 3.03 -8.30
N ILE A 111 -20.46 1.71 -8.28
CA ILE A 111 -21.51 0.72 -7.99
C ILE A 111 -21.81 0.73 -6.49
N ARG A 112 -22.85 1.45 -6.12
CA ARG A 112 -23.25 1.68 -4.73
C ARG A 112 -23.38 0.40 -3.91
N ASN A 113 -23.92 -0.66 -4.49
CA ASN A 113 -24.18 -1.93 -3.80
C ASN A 113 -22.94 -2.76 -3.51
N LEU A 114 -21.79 -2.48 -4.13
CA LEU A 114 -20.53 -3.15 -3.81
C LEU A 114 -19.91 -2.65 -2.50
N THR A 115 -20.29 -1.47 -2.04
CA THR A 115 -19.69 -0.81 -0.86
C THR A 115 -20.55 -0.92 0.41
N THR A 116 -21.65 -1.64 0.36
CA THR A 116 -22.61 -1.73 1.49
C THR A 116 -22.17 -2.70 2.58
N SER A 117 -21.29 -3.64 2.28
CA SER A 117 -20.78 -4.62 3.23
C SER A 117 -19.39 -4.24 3.70
N TYR A 118 -19.30 -3.63 4.87
CA TYR A 118 -18.01 -3.24 5.47
C TYR A 118 -17.12 -4.47 5.74
N THR A 119 -17.71 -5.52 6.31
CA THR A 119 -17.05 -6.81 6.52
C THR A 119 -18.03 -7.94 6.24
N PRO A 120 -17.68 -8.90 5.36
CA PRO A 120 -18.61 -9.95 4.94
C PRO A 120 -18.66 -11.13 5.94
N TYR A 121 -18.96 -10.86 7.22
CA TYR A 121 -19.05 -11.89 8.26
C TYR A 121 -20.22 -12.87 8.06
N GLN A 122 -21.34 -12.37 7.52
CA GLN A 122 -22.51 -13.16 7.24
C GLN A 122 -22.52 -13.57 5.76
N PRO A 123 -22.06 -14.78 5.43
CA PRO A 123 -21.95 -15.21 4.04
C PRO A 123 -23.29 -15.22 3.30
N GLU A 124 -24.38 -15.50 3.96
CA GLU A 124 -25.73 -15.49 3.39
C GLU A 124 -26.17 -14.10 2.90
N ARG A 125 -25.59 -13.03 3.42
CA ARG A 125 -25.86 -11.62 3.06
C ARG A 125 -24.79 -11.01 2.17
N SER A 126 -23.62 -11.61 2.09
CA SER A 126 -22.41 -10.97 1.56
C SER A 126 -21.80 -11.71 0.36
N GLN A 127 -22.57 -12.54 -0.35
CA GLN A 127 -22.05 -13.35 -1.46
C GLN A 127 -21.41 -12.48 -2.58
N GLY A 128 -21.97 -11.30 -2.86
CA GLY A 128 -21.38 -10.35 -3.83
C GLY A 128 -19.98 -9.89 -3.40
N THR A 129 -19.84 -9.37 -2.18
CA THR A 129 -18.55 -8.90 -1.62
C THR A 129 -17.55 -10.05 -1.52
N LEU A 130 -17.99 -11.23 -1.06
CA LEU A 130 -17.13 -12.42 -0.99
C LEU A 130 -16.67 -12.87 -2.37
N MET A 131 -17.51 -12.74 -3.41
CA MET A 131 -17.13 -13.06 -4.79
C MET A 131 -16.10 -12.08 -5.33
N THR A 132 -16.23 -10.77 -5.08
CA THR A 132 -15.22 -9.79 -5.53
C THR A 132 -13.86 -10.02 -4.88
N HIS A 133 -13.83 -10.34 -3.58
CA HIS A 133 -12.59 -10.73 -2.89
C HIS A 133 -12.01 -12.03 -3.43
N TRP A 134 -12.85 -13.02 -3.72
CA TRP A 134 -12.42 -14.27 -4.35
C TRP A 134 -11.77 -14.02 -5.72
N ILE A 135 -12.38 -13.18 -6.55
CA ILE A 135 -11.83 -12.79 -7.85
C ILE A 135 -10.46 -12.14 -7.68
N TYR A 136 -10.32 -11.16 -6.76
CA TYR A 136 -9.04 -10.54 -6.47
C TYR A 136 -7.98 -11.56 -6.05
N GLN A 137 -8.30 -12.47 -5.12
CA GLN A 137 -7.39 -13.53 -4.70
C GLN A 137 -6.95 -14.43 -5.86
N CYS A 138 -7.89 -14.81 -6.74
CA CYS A 138 -7.58 -15.60 -7.92
C CYS A 138 -6.64 -14.84 -8.88
N CYS A 139 -6.91 -13.57 -9.17
CA CYS A 139 -6.05 -12.74 -10.02
C CYS A 139 -4.62 -12.66 -9.46
N MET A 140 -4.50 -12.42 -8.15
CA MET A 140 -3.19 -12.35 -7.51
C MET A 140 -2.50 -13.73 -7.48
N SER A 141 -3.24 -14.82 -7.28
CA SER A 141 -2.68 -16.17 -7.35
C SER A 141 -2.15 -16.50 -8.73
N GLU A 142 -2.85 -16.13 -9.80
CA GLU A 142 -2.38 -16.33 -11.17
C GLU A 142 -1.11 -15.53 -11.47
N LEU A 143 -1.07 -14.23 -11.10
CA LEU A 143 0.09 -13.39 -11.32
C LEU A 143 1.32 -13.85 -10.54
N THR A 144 1.14 -14.22 -9.29
CA THR A 144 2.24 -14.56 -8.38
C THR A 144 2.59 -16.04 -8.38
N GLN A 145 1.70 -16.88 -8.88
CA GLN A 145 1.73 -18.36 -8.80
C GLN A 145 1.81 -18.86 -7.35
N PHE A 146 1.22 -18.13 -6.40
CA PHE A 146 1.09 -18.54 -5.01
C PHE A 146 -0.25 -19.22 -4.76
N GLU A 147 -0.25 -20.30 -4.00
CA GLU A 147 -1.47 -21.09 -3.75
C GLU A 147 -2.46 -20.41 -2.80
N ALA A 148 -1.98 -19.51 -1.94
CA ALA A 148 -2.83 -18.76 -1.02
C ALA A 148 -2.40 -17.29 -0.94
N VAL A 149 -3.25 -16.44 -1.48
CA VAL A 149 -3.15 -14.98 -1.36
C VAL A 149 -4.35 -14.50 -0.55
N ASN A 150 -4.15 -13.58 0.39
CA ASN A 150 -5.24 -13.06 1.22
C ASN A 150 -6.07 -11.98 0.48
N SER A 151 -7.15 -11.52 1.11
CA SER A 151 -8.03 -10.51 0.51
C SER A 151 -7.39 -9.13 0.38
N SER A 152 -6.46 -8.76 1.21
CA SER A 152 -5.49 -7.67 1.16
C SER A 152 -4.93 -7.34 2.55
N LEU A 153 -3.92 -6.48 2.59
CA LEU A 153 -3.46 -5.72 3.75
C LEU A 153 -3.55 -4.23 3.41
N TYR A 154 -3.03 -3.34 4.27
CA TYR A 154 -3.20 -1.89 4.05
C TYR A 154 -2.33 -1.37 2.92
N ASP A 155 -1.05 -1.69 2.96
CA ASP A 155 -0.02 -1.27 2.01
C ASP A 155 1.18 -2.22 2.06
N ARG A 156 2.19 -1.97 1.23
CA ARG A 156 3.41 -2.79 1.18
C ARG A 156 4.18 -2.75 2.49
N SER A 157 4.34 -1.60 3.09
CA SER A 157 5.15 -1.42 4.30
C SER A 157 4.57 -2.23 5.47
N THR A 158 3.26 -2.12 5.70
CA THR A 158 2.56 -2.91 6.72
C THR A 158 2.53 -4.40 6.35
N ALA A 159 2.46 -4.74 5.07
CA ALA A 159 2.53 -6.13 4.62
C ALA A 159 3.90 -6.76 4.90
N ILE A 160 5.01 -6.02 4.74
CA ILE A 160 6.35 -6.47 5.10
C ILE A 160 6.41 -6.74 6.62
N PHE A 161 5.95 -5.80 7.45
CA PHE A 161 5.93 -5.98 8.90
C PHE A 161 5.08 -7.20 9.32
N GLU A 162 3.92 -7.38 8.72
CA GLU A 162 3.07 -8.54 8.97
C GLU A 162 3.73 -9.87 8.53
N ALA A 163 4.53 -9.85 7.45
CA ALA A 163 5.30 -11.02 7.03
C ALA A 163 6.44 -11.34 8.01
N ILE A 164 7.11 -10.32 8.55
CA ILE A 164 8.09 -10.46 9.64
C ILE A 164 7.43 -11.15 10.84
N CYS A 165 6.29 -10.63 11.30
CA CYS A 165 5.50 -11.22 12.37
C CYS A 165 5.05 -12.67 12.07
N ALA A 166 4.66 -12.93 10.81
CA ALA A 166 4.26 -14.27 10.38
C ALA A 166 5.43 -15.26 10.41
N ALA A 167 6.62 -14.86 9.93
CA ALA A 167 7.83 -15.68 9.99
C ALA A 167 8.17 -16.09 11.42
N MET A 168 8.11 -15.14 12.36
CA MET A 168 8.30 -15.39 13.79
C MET A 168 7.32 -16.43 14.32
N ARG A 169 6.03 -16.32 13.96
CA ARG A 169 5.00 -17.28 14.38
C ARG A 169 5.17 -18.66 13.74
N MET A 170 5.80 -18.76 12.58
CA MET A 170 6.04 -20.00 11.85
C MET A 170 7.25 -20.78 12.37
N ALA A 171 8.23 -20.09 12.90
CA ALA A 171 9.46 -20.68 13.46
C ALA A 171 9.33 -21.01 14.97
N ARG A 172 10.40 -21.56 15.56
CA ARG A 172 10.43 -21.93 16.99
C ARG A 172 11.35 -20.97 17.74
N ASN A 173 10.77 -20.11 18.56
CA ASN A 173 11.48 -19.16 19.43
C ASN A 173 12.45 -18.19 18.71
N PRO A 174 12.20 -17.72 17.51
CA PRO A 174 12.98 -16.65 16.92
C PRO A 174 12.46 -15.31 17.43
N ASP A 175 13.30 -14.29 17.32
CA ASP A 175 12.94 -12.90 17.62
C ASP A 175 13.48 -11.93 16.55
N THR A 176 14.21 -12.42 15.57
CA THR A 176 14.92 -11.60 14.58
C THR A 176 14.64 -12.07 13.15
N VAL A 177 14.49 -11.11 12.23
CA VAL A 177 14.47 -11.33 10.78
C VAL A 177 15.57 -10.48 10.16
N ILE A 178 16.27 -11.01 9.16
CA ILE A 178 17.17 -10.22 8.32
C ILE A 178 16.34 -9.53 7.26
N VAL A 179 16.53 -8.23 7.07
CA VAL A 179 15.89 -7.45 6.00
C VAL A 179 16.97 -6.78 5.17
N SER A 180 16.92 -6.93 3.86
CA SER A 180 17.81 -6.25 2.95
C SER A 180 17.64 -4.73 3.06
N GLU A 181 18.73 -3.98 3.09
CA GLU A 181 18.71 -2.53 2.92
C GLU A 181 18.20 -2.09 1.54
N GLY A 182 18.05 -3.04 0.61
CA GLY A 182 17.42 -2.82 -0.70
C GLY A 182 15.93 -2.52 -0.66
N ILE A 183 15.23 -2.63 0.49
CA ILE A 183 13.82 -2.18 0.60
C ILE A 183 13.75 -0.66 0.47
N PHE A 184 12.55 -0.15 0.13
CA PHE A 184 12.38 1.30 -0.02
C PHE A 184 12.49 2.02 1.33
N PRO A 185 13.07 3.24 1.38
CA PRO A 185 13.29 3.96 2.65
C PRO A 185 12.01 4.15 3.48
N GLY A 186 10.89 4.47 2.84
CA GLY A 186 9.60 4.60 3.55
C GLY A 186 9.12 3.27 4.16
N ASP A 187 9.40 2.13 3.53
CA ASP A 187 9.11 0.82 4.12
C ASP A 187 9.95 0.58 5.39
N ARG A 188 11.23 0.97 5.35
CA ARG A 188 12.12 0.89 6.51
C ARG A 188 11.60 1.71 7.68
N GLU A 189 11.24 2.97 7.46
CA GLU A 189 10.71 3.87 8.50
C GLU A 189 9.44 3.30 9.16
N VAL A 190 8.53 2.74 8.36
CA VAL A 190 7.32 2.10 8.89
C VAL A 190 7.64 0.86 9.71
N ILE A 191 8.55 -0.01 9.24
CA ILE A 191 8.98 -1.20 9.96
C ILE A 191 9.63 -0.80 11.29
N GLU A 192 10.57 0.14 11.28
CA GLU A 192 11.25 0.62 12.48
C GLU A 192 10.26 1.23 13.48
N THR A 193 9.25 1.98 13.01
CA THR A 193 8.20 2.54 13.85
C THR A 193 7.35 1.43 14.51
N LEU A 194 6.92 0.43 13.72
CA LEU A 194 6.08 -0.65 14.23
C LEU A 194 6.82 -1.63 15.16
N LEU A 195 8.15 -1.63 15.12
CA LEU A 195 8.98 -2.46 16.00
C LEU A 195 9.19 -1.85 17.40
N GLN A 196 9.04 -0.52 17.57
CA GLN A 196 9.49 0.22 18.75
C GLN A 196 9.05 -0.40 20.08
N ASP A 197 7.80 -0.77 20.24
CA ASP A 197 7.27 -1.32 21.49
C ASP A 197 7.07 -2.85 21.45
N THR A 198 7.87 -3.53 20.61
CA THR A 198 7.81 -5.00 20.48
C THR A 198 9.08 -5.66 20.98
N GLN A 199 9.05 -7.01 21.10
CA GLN A 199 10.23 -7.84 21.36
C GLN A 199 10.84 -8.39 20.06
N LEU A 200 10.45 -7.85 18.91
CA LEU A 200 10.92 -8.28 17.60
C LEU A 200 12.10 -7.40 17.16
N HIS A 201 13.02 -8.00 16.45
CA HIS A 201 14.21 -7.33 15.95
C HIS A 201 14.37 -7.51 14.44
N VAL A 202 14.97 -6.51 13.81
CA VAL A 202 15.41 -6.56 12.42
C VAL A 202 16.92 -6.37 12.39
N ALA A 203 17.61 -7.26 11.68
CA ALA A 203 19.01 -7.10 11.31
C ALA A 203 19.07 -6.67 9.83
N TRP A 204 19.69 -5.55 9.56
CA TRP A 204 19.79 -5.01 8.20
C TRP A 204 20.98 -5.62 7.46
N ALA A 205 20.73 -6.21 6.28
CA ALA A 205 21.75 -6.72 5.39
C ALA A 205 22.10 -5.64 4.34
N PRO A 206 23.37 -5.21 4.25
CA PRO A 206 23.77 -4.13 3.36
C PRO A 206 23.67 -4.51 1.88
N LEU A 207 23.67 -3.50 1.02
CA LEU A 207 23.90 -3.66 -0.41
C LEU A 207 25.40 -3.66 -0.70
N ASP A 208 25.82 -4.50 -1.62
CA ASP A 208 27.15 -4.41 -2.22
C ASP A 208 27.23 -3.12 -3.04
N LEU A 209 28.16 -2.25 -2.70
CA LEU A 209 28.27 -0.92 -3.30
C LEU A 209 28.62 -0.97 -4.79
N GLN A 210 29.22 -2.03 -5.29
CA GLN A 210 29.62 -2.15 -6.67
C GLN A 210 28.47 -2.60 -7.57
N SER A 211 27.76 -3.65 -7.16
CA SER A 211 26.63 -4.19 -7.92
C SER A 211 25.31 -3.50 -7.60
N GLY A 212 25.18 -2.85 -6.44
CA GLY A 212 23.95 -2.27 -5.92
C GLY A 212 22.92 -3.30 -5.47
N ARG A 213 23.30 -4.59 -5.36
CA ARG A 213 22.45 -5.71 -4.92
C ARG A 213 22.69 -6.05 -3.46
N THR A 214 21.74 -6.75 -2.88
CA THR A 214 21.86 -7.30 -1.53
C THR A 214 23.07 -8.24 -1.41
N ASP A 215 23.91 -8.01 -0.41
CA ASP A 215 25.09 -8.83 -0.15
C ASP A 215 24.71 -10.13 0.57
N CYS A 216 24.71 -11.25 -0.17
CA CYS A 216 24.39 -12.57 0.39
C CYS A 216 25.45 -13.05 1.40
N GLY A 217 26.71 -12.68 1.23
CA GLY A 217 27.78 -13.03 2.19
C GLY A 217 27.55 -12.35 3.56
N GLU A 218 27.08 -11.10 3.54
CA GLU A 218 26.68 -10.41 4.78
C GLU A 218 25.43 -11.02 5.40
N ILE A 219 24.45 -11.49 4.59
CA ILE A 219 23.30 -12.23 5.13
C ILE A 219 23.77 -13.47 5.89
N GLU A 220 24.69 -14.26 5.31
CA GLU A 220 25.24 -15.45 5.94
C GLU A 220 25.99 -15.12 7.24
N ARG A 221 26.83 -14.09 7.22
CA ARG A 221 27.59 -13.63 8.39
C ARG A 221 26.66 -13.17 9.54
N ILE A 222 25.62 -12.40 9.21
CA ILE A 222 24.63 -11.95 10.19
C ILE A 222 23.86 -13.16 10.75
N ALA A 223 23.46 -14.10 9.87
CA ALA A 223 22.73 -15.30 10.26
C ALA A 223 23.55 -16.20 11.22
N GLU A 224 24.85 -16.36 11.00
CA GLU A 224 25.74 -17.08 11.91
C GLU A 224 25.72 -16.48 13.31
N SER A 225 25.75 -15.15 13.42
CA SER A 225 25.71 -14.44 14.71
C SER A 225 24.37 -14.58 15.45
N LEU A 226 23.26 -14.69 14.69
CA LEU A 226 21.91 -14.81 15.24
C LEU A 226 21.55 -16.24 15.62
N GLY A 227 22.05 -17.22 14.87
CA GLY A 227 21.78 -18.64 15.07
C GLY A 227 20.27 -18.93 15.11
N LYS A 228 19.78 -19.55 16.19
CA LYS A 228 18.37 -19.96 16.34
C LYS A 228 17.38 -18.80 16.51
N ARG A 229 17.88 -17.57 16.67
CA ARG A 229 17.04 -16.38 16.79
C ARG A 229 16.47 -15.94 15.44
N LEU A 230 17.03 -16.38 14.31
CA LEU A 230 16.64 -15.99 12.98
C LEU A 230 15.37 -16.72 12.51
N ALA A 231 14.38 -15.97 11.99
CA ALA A 231 13.11 -16.48 11.46
C ALA A 231 13.01 -16.45 9.93
N GLY A 232 13.64 -15.49 9.28
CA GLY A 232 13.51 -15.30 7.84
C GLY A 232 14.44 -14.23 7.28
N VAL A 233 14.45 -14.15 5.95
CA VAL A 233 15.14 -13.13 5.16
C VAL A 233 14.12 -12.44 4.27
N VAL A 234 14.04 -11.12 4.34
CA VAL A 234 13.20 -10.26 3.49
C VAL A 234 14.07 -9.58 2.44
N TYR A 235 13.66 -9.63 1.19
CA TYR A 235 14.38 -9.00 0.08
C TYR A 235 13.42 -8.57 -1.03
N ASN A 236 13.78 -7.54 -1.77
CA ASN A 236 13.01 -7.07 -2.91
C ASN A 236 13.33 -7.86 -4.19
N GLN A 237 12.38 -7.95 -5.11
CA GLN A 237 12.63 -8.37 -6.49
C GLN A 237 13.32 -7.25 -7.29
N ILE A 238 12.85 -6.01 -7.09
CA ILE A 238 13.50 -4.78 -7.55
C ILE A 238 13.78 -3.95 -6.31
N ASN A 239 15.04 -3.58 -6.08
CA ASN A 239 15.40 -2.80 -4.91
C ASN A 239 15.18 -1.29 -5.11
N HIS A 240 15.39 -0.50 -4.05
CA HIS A 240 15.15 0.93 -4.08
C HIS A 240 16.06 1.72 -5.05
N MET A 241 17.08 1.09 -5.63
CA MET A 241 17.91 1.66 -6.72
C MET A 241 17.39 1.28 -8.12
N GLY A 242 16.28 0.54 -8.22
CA GLY A 242 15.74 0.06 -9.50
C GLY A 242 16.44 -1.19 -10.05
N ILE A 243 17.35 -1.79 -9.28
CA ILE A 243 18.16 -2.93 -9.70
C ILE A 243 17.40 -4.22 -9.42
N LEU A 244 17.44 -5.15 -10.38
CA LEU A 244 16.95 -6.51 -10.20
C LEU A 244 17.88 -7.28 -9.26
N GLU A 245 17.35 -7.77 -8.17
CA GLU A 245 18.06 -8.64 -7.23
C GLU A 245 18.28 -10.05 -7.82
N ASP A 246 19.28 -10.78 -7.33
CA ASP A 246 19.42 -12.19 -7.59
C ASP A 246 18.47 -12.97 -6.67
N VAL A 247 17.20 -13.01 -7.05
CA VAL A 247 16.14 -13.62 -6.25
C VAL A 247 16.33 -15.13 -6.06
N ASP A 248 17.04 -15.79 -6.99
CA ASP A 248 17.34 -17.22 -6.89
C ASP A 248 18.39 -17.47 -5.80
N LEU A 249 19.44 -16.66 -5.79
CA LEU A 249 20.48 -16.73 -4.78
C LEU A 249 19.92 -16.38 -3.40
N LEU A 250 19.20 -15.27 -3.27
CA LEU A 250 18.59 -14.82 -2.01
C LEU A 250 17.61 -15.86 -1.42
N SER A 251 16.76 -16.44 -2.29
CA SER A 251 15.83 -17.49 -1.85
C SER A 251 16.57 -18.75 -1.43
N ASN A 252 17.61 -19.15 -2.14
CA ASN A 252 18.44 -20.29 -1.79
C ASN A 252 19.19 -20.04 -0.47
N THR A 253 19.80 -18.89 -0.28
CA THR A 253 20.48 -18.50 0.96
C THR A 253 19.53 -18.62 2.17
N ALA A 254 18.30 -18.09 2.08
CA ALA A 254 17.31 -18.23 3.15
C ALA A 254 16.99 -19.71 3.45
N HIS A 255 16.82 -20.53 2.42
CA HIS A 255 16.51 -21.96 2.59
C HIS A 255 17.70 -22.75 3.13
N ASP A 256 18.93 -22.44 2.73
CA ASP A 256 20.16 -23.09 3.24
C ASP A 256 20.38 -22.75 4.72
N LEU A 257 19.99 -21.54 5.15
CA LEU A 257 19.95 -21.16 6.55
C LEU A 257 18.76 -21.78 7.32
N GLY A 258 17.86 -22.48 6.66
CA GLY A 258 16.69 -23.13 7.26
C GLY A 258 15.60 -22.16 7.74
N VAL A 259 15.54 -20.94 7.19
CA VAL A 259 14.61 -19.88 7.57
C VAL A 259 13.66 -19.51 6.41
N LYS A 260 12.69 -18.65 6.66
CA LYS A 260 11.69 -18.24 5.67
C LYS A 260 12.25 -17.27 4.64
N SER A 261 12.02 -17.57 3.36
CA SER A 261 12.29 -16.69 2.23
C SER A 261 11.06 -15.80 1.97
N ILE A 262 11.22 -14.47 2.12
CA ILE A 262 10.13 -13.49 2.03
C ILE A 262 10.47 -12.49 0.92
N ALA A 263 9.74 -12.55 -0.19
CA ALA A 263 9.99 -11.70 -1.35
C ALA A 263 9.02 -10.50 -1.38
N VAL A 264 9.57 -9.30 -1.54
CA VAL A 264 8.81 -8.08 -1.81
C VAL A 264 8.75 -7.90 -3.33
N ILE A 265 7.53 -7.85 -3.88
CA ILE A 265 7.30 -7.91 -5.32
C ILE A 265 6.38 -6.78 -5.80
N ASP A 266 6.45 -6.47 -7.09
CA ASP A 266 5.46 -5.67 -7.81
C ASP A 266 4.61 -6.60 -8.68
N PRO A 267 3.31 -6.77 -8.38
CA PRO A 267 2.47 -7.71 -9.12
C PRO A 267 2.22 -7.31 -10.59
N MET A 268 2.30 -6.02 -10.95
CA MET A 268 2.18 -5.56 -12.34
C MET A 268 3.31 -6.14 -13.21
N LEU A 269 4.50 -6.25 -12.64
CA LEU A 269 5.69 -6.69 -13.36
C LEU A 269 5.80 -8.22 -13.46
N LEU A 270 4.89 -8.96 -12.84
CA LEU A 270 4.80 -10.42 -12.95
C LEU A 270 3.91 -10.89 -14.12
N ALA A 271 3.32 -9.97 -14.87
CA ALA A 271 2.53 -10.31 -16.06
C ALA A 271 3.38 -11.05 -17.10
N ARG A 272 2.71 -11.71 -18.04
CA ARG A 272 3.37 -12.53 -19.09
C ARG A 272 4.44 -11.74 -19.84
N GLY A 273 5.65 -12.28 -19.87
CA GLY A 273 6.84 -11.63 -20.47
C GLY A 273 7.51 -10.61 -19.53
N GLY A 274 7.07 -10.52 -18.29
CA GLY A 274 7.66 -9.71 -17.22
C GLY A 274 8.70 -10.47 -16.41
N LEU A 275 8.69 -10.22 -15.10
CA LEU A 275 9.64 -10.79 -14.15
C LEU A 275 9.27 -12.23 -13.77
N LYS A 276 10.23 -12.93 -13.23
CA LYS A 276 10.10 -14.32 -12.77
C LYS A 276 9.10 -14.40 -11.61
N PRO A 277 8.14 -15.34 -11.65
CA PRO A 277 7.19 -15.52 -10.55
C PRO A 277 7.87 -15.99 -9.27
N PRO A 278 7.51 -15.43 -8.09
CA PRO A 278 8.19 -15.76 -6.84
C PRO A 278 8.03 -17.20 -6.37
N SER A 279 7.03 -17.91 -6.88
CA SER A 279 6.88 -19.36 -6.66
C SER A 279 8.03 -20.20 -7.22
N THR A 280 8.82 -19.62 -8.13
CA THR A 280 9.91 -20.29 -8.85
C THR A 280 11.31 -19.82 -8.45
N TYR A 281 11.44 -18.97 -7.42
CA TYR A 281 12.74 -18.48 -6.95
C TYR A 281 13.60 -19.60 -6.37
N GLY A 282 14.84 -19.67 -6.80
CA GLY A 282 15.78 -20.69 -6.36
C GLY A 282 15.23 -22.11 -6.52
N ARG A 283 15.58 -22.97 -5.58
CA ARG A 283 15.22 -24.42 -5.60
C ARG A 283 13.78 -24.70 -5.16
N PHE A 284 13.18 -23.83 -4.35
CA PHE A 284 11.91 -24.12 -3.67
C PHE A 284 10.84 -23.02 -3.80
N GLY A 285 11.16 -21.91 -4.44
CA GLY A 285 10.35 -20.71 -4.46
C GLY A 285 10.42 -19.91 -3.14
N ALA A 286 9.91 -18.69 -3.12
CA ALA A 286 9.74 -17.96 -1.87
C ALA A 286 8.67 -18.62 -0.98
N ASP A 287 8.80 -18.52 0.35
CA ASP A 287 7.81 -19.02 1.31
C ASP A 287 6.63 -18.05 1.47
N MET A 288 6.91 -16.75 1.45
CA MET A 288 5.93 -15.68 1.52
C MET A 288 6.24 -14.59 0.50
N ILE A 289 5.20 -13.91 0.07
CA ILE A 289 5.30 -12.71 -0.76
C ILE A 289 4.53 -11.57 -0.13
N VAL A 290 5.05 -10.38 -0.32
CA VAL A 290 4.38 -9.10 0.02
C VAL A 290 4.60 -8.10 -1.10
N GLY A 291 3.77 -7.08 -1.19
CA GLY A 291 3.92 -6.08 -2.24
C GLY A 291 2.86 -4.99 -2.17
N GLU A 292 2.88 -4.10 -3.15
CA GLU A 292 1.90 -3.05 -3.35
C GLU A 292 1.11 -3.31 -4.63
N GLY A 293 -0.22 -3.25 -4.53
CA GLY A 293 -1.12 -3.47 -5.66
C GLY A 293 -1.93 -2.23 -6.07
N GLN A 294 -1.77 -1.09 -5.39
CA GLN A 294 -2.55 0.13 -5.65
C GLN A 294 -2.52 0.55 -7.13
N HIS A 295 -1.33 0.60 -7.73
CA HIS A 295 -1.10 1.07 -9.10
C HIS A 295 -1.69 0.16 -10.19
N LEU A 296 -2.16 -1.03 -9.83
CA LEU A 296 -2.92 -1.89 -10.75
C LEU A 296 -4.28 -1.29 -11.13
N GLY A 297 -4.87 -0.49 -10.27
CA GLY A 297 -6.22 0.05 -10.44
C GLY A 297 -6.43 1.49 -10.00
N LEU A 298 -5.45 2.17 -9.43
CA LEU A 298 -5.57 3.55 -8.98
C LEU A 298 -4.45 4.43 -9.52
N ALA A 299 -4.79 5.68 -9.83
CA ALA A 299 -3.83 6.76 -9.97
C ALA A 299 -3.26 7.17 -8.60
N PRO A 300 -2.23 8.02 -8.55
CA PRO A 300 -1.77 8.63 -7.31
C PRO A 300 -2.92 9.28 -6.54
N ASN A 301 -3.01 8.98 -5.25
CA ASN A 301 -4.13 9.36 -4.39
C ASN A 301 -3.71 10.19 -3.16
N PHE A 302 -2.55 10.86 -3.24
CA PHE A 302 -2.09 11.86 -2.27
C PHE A 302 -2.10 11.36 -0.81
N GLY A 303 -1.57 10.15 -0.57
CA GLY A 303 -1.57 9.53 0.76
C GLY A 303 -2.89 8.85 1.13
N GLY A 304 -3.76 8.62 0.15
CA GLY A 304 -4.95 7.77 0.30
C GLY A 304 -4.60 6.28 0.43
N PRO A 305 -5.60 5.39 0.38
CA PRO A 305 -5.40 3.99 0.66
C PRO A 305 -4.46 3.30 -0.35
N GLY A 306 -3.51 2.51 0.17
CA GLY A 306 -2.74 1.54 -0.60
C GLY A 306 -3.50 0.23 -0.81
N LEU A 307 -2.79 -0.80 -1.29
CA LEU A 307 -3.30 -2.16 -1.38
C LEU A 307 -2.18 -3.16 -1.10
N GLY A 308 -1.97 -3.47 0.17
CA GLY A 308 -0.97 -4.45 0.58
C GLY A 308 -1.30 -5.86 0.08
N LEU A 309 -0.38 -6.45 -0.64
CA LEU A 309 -0.43 -7.85 -1.07
C LEU A 309 0.26 -8.73 -0.04
N PHE A 310 -0.33 -9.88 0.28
CA PHE A 310 0.31 -10.92 1.06
C PHE A 310 -0.09 -12.29 0.52
N GLY A 311 0.92 -13.13 0.27
CA GLY A 311 0.75 -14.52 -0.12
C GLY A 311 1.64 -15.46 0.70
N VAL A 312 1.16 -16.69 0.90
CA VAL A 312 1.89 -17.75 1.61
C VAL A 312 1.75 -19.07 0.87
N ARG A 313 2.79 -19.89 0.91
CA ARG A 313 2.74 -21.24 0.33
C ARG A 313 1.71 -22.12 1.04
N LEU A 314 0.90 -22.84 0.27
CA LEU A 314 -0.13 -23.76 0.74
C LEU A 314 0.00 -25.12 0.04
N ASN A 315 1.08 -25.79 0.24
CA ASN A 315 1.28 -27.14 -0.28
C ASN A 315 1.18 -28.19 0.83
N ARG A 316 1.30 -29.49 0.47
CA ARG A 316 1.18 -30.60 1.44
C ARG A 316 2.17 -30.51 2.60
N LYS A 317 3.36 -29.92 2.39
CA LYS A 317 4.43 -29.83 3.41
C LYS A 317 4.20 -28.65 4.38
N VAL A 318 3.63 -27.54 3.90
CA VAL A 318 3.51 -26.27 4.66
C VAL A 318 2.06 -25.84 4.93
N LYS A 319 1.10 -26.77 4.95
CA LYS A 319 -0.34 -26.50 5.18
C LYS A 319 -0.67 -25.68 6.43
N ARG A 320 0.24 -25.66 7.41
CA ARG A 320 0.01 -24.98 8.69
C ARG A 320 0.36 -23.50 8.64
N ASP A 321 1.18 -23.08 7.68
CA ASP A 321 1.72 -21.72 7.62
C ASP A 321 0.62 -20.68 7.36
N ILE A 322 -0.37 -21.00 6.55
CA ILE A 322 -1.53 -20.12 6.33
C ILE A 322 -2.27 -19.77 7.63
N ARG A 323 -2.22 -20.62 8.66
CA ARG A 323 -2.82 -20.33 9.97
C ARG A 323 -2.03 -19.34 10.80
N LYS A 324 -0.82 -19.01 10.37
CA LYS A 324 0.08 -18.04 11.01
C LYS A 324 0.15 -16.72 10.25
N SER A 325 -0.42 -16.68 9.04
CA SER A 325 -0.43 -15.51 8.18
C SER A 325 -1.46 -14.46 8.62
N PRO A 326 -1.28 -13.19 8.26
CA PRO A 326 -2.22 -12.11 8.54
C PRO A 326 -3.40 -12.09 7.56
N GLY A 327 -4.35 -11.22 7.82
CA GLY A 327 -5.43 -10.85 6.90
C GLY A 327 -6.49 -11.94 6.74
N ARG A 328 -7.39 -11.70 5.82
CA ARG A 328 -8.57 -12.53 5.56
C ARG A 328 -8.43 -13.35 4.29
N TYR A 329 -9.04 -14.52 4.32
CA TYR A 329 -9.11 -15.40 3.17
C TYR A 329 -10.55 -15.74 2.88
N VAL A 330 -10.92 -15.74 1.60
CA VAL A 330 -12.21 -16.26 1.12
C VAL A 330 -11.98 -17.66 0.57
N GLY A 331 -12.87 -18.55 0.91
CA GLY A 331 -12.85 -19.94 0.44
C GLY A 331 -14.18 -20.35 -0.16
N LYS A 332 -14.23 -21.60 -0.63
CA LYS A 332 -15.43 -22.23 -1.17
C LYS A 332 -16.11 -23.10 -0.10
N ALA A 333 -17.43 -23.08 -0.09
CA ALA A 333 -18.27 -23.99 0.69
C ALA A 333 -19.47 -24.41 -0.14
N LEU A 334 -20.26 -25.36 0.38
CA LEU A 334 -21.57 -25.71 -0.16
C LEU A 334 -22.65 -25.16 0.77
N ASP A 335 -23.68 -24.56 0.20
CA ASP A 335 -24.87 -24.16 0.95
C ASP A 335 -25.75 -25.40 1.30
N MET A 336 -26.83 -25.18 2.03
CA MET A 336 -27.75 -26.25 2.43
C MET A 336 -28.44 -26.96 1.25
N SER A 337 -28.42 -26.33 0.07
CA SER A 337 -28.96 -26.89 -1.19
C SER A 337 -27.89 -27.60 -2.01
N GLY A 338 -26.64 -27.66 -1.52
CA GLY A 338 -25.49 -28.24 -2.24
C GLY A 338 -24.89 -27.33 -3.32
N ARG A 339 -25.26 -26.05 -3.38
CA ARG A 339 -24.70 -25.09 -4.35
C ARG A 339 -23.41 -24.49 -3.81
N GLU A 340 -22.42 -24.28 -4.70
CA GLU A 340 -21.16 -23.62 -4.35
C GLU A 340 -21.42 -22.16 -3.92
N CYS A 341 -20.87 -21.77 -2.80
CA CYS A 341 -20.91 -20.42 -2.26
C CYS A 341 -19.52 -19.99 -1.78
N ARG A 342 -19.36 -18.72 -1.43
CA ARG A 342 -18.13 -18.14 -0.86
C ARG A 342 -18.32 -17.86 0.62
N VAL A 343 -17.26 -18.13 1.39
CA VAL A 343 -17.26 -17.90 2.84
C VAL A 343 -15.91 -17.36 3.28
N MET A 344 -15.88 -16.57 4.34
CA MET A 344 -14.64 -16.26 5.01
C MET A 344 -14.11 -17.50 5.72
N VAL A 345 -12.84 -17.83 5.51
CA VAL A 345 -12.18 -18.97 6.13
C VAL A 345 -11.13 -18.52 7.13
N LEU A 346 -10.80 -19.38 8.11
CA LEU A 346 -9.77 -19.13 9.13
C LEU A 346 -10.09 -17.92 10.05
N SER A 347 -11.33 -17.49 10.17
CA SER A 347 -11.77 -16.37 11.03
C SER A 347 -11.42 -16.56 12.51
N THR A 348 -11.18 -17.79 12.96
CA THR A 348 -10.72 -18.09 14.33
C THR A 348 -9.37 -17.45 14.70
N ARG A 349 -8.64 -16.85 13.74
CA ARG A 349 -7.39 -16.11 13.97
C ARG A 349 -7.61 -14.62 14.24
N GLU A 350 -8.82 -14.11 13.98
CA GLU A 350 -9.13 -12.68 14.03
C GLU A 350 -9.38 -12.18 15.47
N GLN A 351 -9.24 -10.87 15.68
CA GLN A 351 -9.31 -10.23 17.00
C GLN A 351 -10.63 -10.43 17.72
N HIS A 352 -11.77 -10.41 17.00
CA HIS A 352 -13.10 -10.60 17.60
C HIS A 352 -13.28 -11.98 18.23
N ILE A 353 -12.43 -12.96 17.87
CA ILE A 353 -12.42 -14.31 18.47
C ILE A 353 -11.22 -14.50 19.41
N ARG A 354 -10.01 -14.13 18.96
CA ARG A 354 -8.75 -14.43 19.67
C ARG A 354 -8.27 -13.30 20.56
N LYS A 355 -8.86 -12.09 20.46
CA LYS A 355 -8.43 -10.90 21.20
C LYS A 355 -6.91 -10.65 21.01
N GLU A 356 -6.16 -10.54 22.09
CA GLU A 356 -4.70 -10.35 22.10
C GLU A 356 -3.90 -11.50 21.46
N LYS A 357 -4.52 -12.66 21.25
CA LYS A 357 -3.88 -13.83 20.60
C LYS A 357 -4.15 -13.91 19.09
N ALA A 358 -4.75 -12.87 18.52
CA ALA A 358 -4.96 -12.79 17.06
C ALA A 358 -3.61 -12.77 16.32
N THR A 359 -3.62 -13.25 15.07
CA THR A 359 -2.40 -13.23 14.25
C THR A 359 -2.06 -11.85 13.71
N SER A 360 -3.02 -10.92 13.68
CA SER A 360 -2.87 -9.55 13.21
C SER A 360 -3.99 -8.67 13.76
N ASN A 361 -3.77 -7.38 13.84
CA ASN A 361 -4.79 -6.39 14.14
C ASN A 361 -5.56 -5.92 12.89
N ILE A 362 -5.18 -6.34 11.71
CA ILE A 362 -5.83 -5.98 10.44
C ILE A 362 -7.21 -6.62 10.40
N CYS A 363 -8.24 -5.79 10.26
CA CYS A 363 -9.65 -6.19 10.30
C CYS A 363 -10.28 -6.14 8.91
N SER A 364 -10.71 -4.96 8.45
CA SER A 364 -11.44 -4.81 7.19
C SER A 364 -10.53 -4.71 5.97
N ASN A 365 -9.21 -4.58 6.19
CA ASN A 365 -8.21 -4.45 5.14
C ASN A 365 -8.54 -3.32 4.13
N GLN A 366 -8.09 -3.43 2.90
CA GLN A 366 -8.43 -2.53 1.79
C GLN A 366 -9.42 -3.22 0.82
N ALA A 367 -10.52 -3.75 1.38
CA ALA A 367 -11.49 -4.55 0.66
C ALA A 367 -12.06 -3.88 -0.60
N PHE A 368 -12.32 -2.57 -0.52
CA PHE A 368 -12.82 -1.80 -1.66
C PHE A 368 -11.76 -1.67 -2.76
N ILE A 369 -10.53 -1.35 -2.39
CA ILE A 369 -9.42 -1.23 -3.35
C ILE A 369 -9.13 -2.60 -4.00
N ALA A 370 -9.15 -3.69 -3.22
CA ALA A 370 -9.02 -5.05 -3.76
C ALA A 370 -10.11 -5.37 -4.80
N THR A 371 -11.35 -4.94 -4.56
CA THR A 371 -12.45 -5.09 -5.53
C THR A 371 -12.17 -4.33 -6.82
N ILE A 372 -11.75 -3.08 -6.72
CA ILE A 372 -11.39 -2.24 -7.88
C ILE A 372 -10.24 -2.85 -8.66
N VAL A 373 -9.18 -3.26 -7.98
CA VAL A 373 -7.99 -3.86 -8.59
C VAL A 373 -8.33 -5.20 -9.26
N GLY A 374 -9.17 -6.03 -8.63
CA GLY A 374 -9.68 -7.26 -9.27
C GLY A 374 -10.39 -6.97 -10.59
N ALA A 375 -11.25 -5.95 -10.61
CA ALA A 375 -11.93 -5.52 -11.84
C ALA A 375 -10.96 -4.96 -12.89
N ALA A 376 -9.97 -4.19 -12.48
CA ALA A 376 -8.94 -3.63 -13.36
C ALA A 376 -8.11 -4.73 -14.05
N ILE A 377 -7.68 -5.75 -13.29
CA ILE A 377 -6.95 -6.90 -13.85
C ILE A 377 -7.82 -7.67 -14.84
N LEU A 378 -9.08 -7.92 -14.50
CA LEU A 378 -10.01 -8.62 -15.41
C LEU A 378 -10.25 -7.84 -16.71
N GLN A 379 -10.36 -6.51 -16.66
CA GLN A 379 -10.50 -5.70 -17.88
C GLN A 379 -9.24 -5.74 -18.73
N ARG A 380 -8.06 -5.63 -18.12
CA ARG A 380 -6.80 -5.74 -18.88
C ARG A 380 -6.64 -7.12 -19.50
N GLY A 381 -7.07 -8.16 -18.79
CA GLY A 381 -6.81 -9.54 -19.19
C GLY A 381 -5.33 -9.86 -19.27
N ASP A 382 -4.97 -11.04 -19.73
CA ASP A 382 -3.57 -11.47 -19.89
C ASP A 382 -2.79 -10.57 -20.86
N GLU A 383 -3.41 -10.21 -21.99
CA GLU A 383 -2.78 -9.39 -23.03
C GLU A 383 -2.55 -7.95 -22.56
N GLY A 384 -3.54 -7.31 -21.93
CA GLY A 384 -3.41 -5.93 -21.45
C GLY A 384 -2.44 -5.80 -20.26
N MET A 385 -2.38 -6.80 -19.39
CA MET A 385 -1.39 -6.87 -18.33
C MET A 385 0.02 -7.04 -18.91
N ALA A 386 0.20 -7.95 -19.86
CA ALA A 386 1.47 -8.16 -20.54
C ALA A 386 1.92 -6.92 -21.31
N GLU A 387 1.03 -6.25 -22.01
CA GLU A 387 1.33 -5.02 -22.76
C GLU A 387 1.78 -3.89 -21.82
N ALA A 388 1.09 -3.65 -20.71
CA ALA A 388 1.47 -2.64 -19.74
C ALA A 388 2.86 -2.91 -19.14
N CYS A 389 3.11 -4.15 -18.73
CA CYS A 389 4.38 -4.62 -18.19
C CYS A 389 5.53 -4.45 -19.18
N GLN A 390 5.35 -4.91 -20.42
CA GLN A 390 6.37 -4.82 -21.46
C GLN A 390 6.60 -3.39 -21.96
N SER A 391 5.55 -2.55 -21.98
CA SER A 391 5.69 -1.11 -22.30
C SER A 391 6.58 -0.41 -21.26
N ALA A 392 6.37 -0.67 -19.97
CA ALA A 392 7.23 -0.14 -18.92
C ALA A 392 8.71 -0.47 -19.18
N ARG A 393 9.00 -1.73 -19.49
CA ARG A 393 10.36 -2.19 -19.81
C ARG A 393 10.91 -1.54 -21.08
N ARG A 394 10.12 -1.53 -22.19
CA ARG A 394 10.56 -0.93 -23.46
C ARG A 394 10.89 0.54 -23.30
N ASN A 395 10.05 1.29 -22.59
CA ASN A 395 10.22 2.72 -22.37
C ASN A 395 11.48 3.02 -21.54
N ALA A 396 11.69 2.26 -20.45
CA ALA A 396 12.91 2.39 -19.64
C ALA A 396 14.18 2.11 -20.44
N HIS A 397 14.22 0.99 -21.18
CA HIS A 397 15.38 0.65 -21.99
C HIS A 397 15.61 1.61 -23.17
N TYR A 398 14.56 2.21 -23.73
CA TYR A 398 14.69 3.26 -24.72
C TYR A 398 15.33 4.51 -24.09
N ALA A 399 14.80 4.98 -22.97
CA ALA A 399 15.32 6.14 -22.25
C ALA A 399 16.78 5.91 -21.82
N PHE A 400 17.10 4.74 -21.28
CA PHE A 400 18.48 4.37 -20.91
C PHE A 400 19.45 4.51 -22.10
N ARG A 401 19.09 3.97 -23.27
CA ARG A 401 19.93 4.10 -24.48
C ARG A 401 20.08 5.55 -24.94
N ARG A 402 19.03 6.36 -24.88
CA ARG A 402 19.08 7.77 -25.27
C ARG A 402 19.94 8.59 -24.30
N LEU A 403 19.75 8.40 -23.00
CA LEU A 403 20.55 9.08 -21.96
C LEU A 403 22.02 8.66 -21.98
N SER A 404 22.33 7.40 -22.35
CA SER A 404 23.71 6.92 -22.49
C SER A 404 24.53 7.63 -23.61
N GLN A 405 23.86 8.37 -24.49
CA GLN A 405 24.50 9.15 -25.54
C GLN A 405 24.86 10.57 -25.08
N LEU A 406 24.39 11.00 -23.93
CA LEU A 406 24.69 12.33 -23.38
C LEU A 406 26.02 12.31 -22.64
N GLN A 407 26.87 13.27 -22.94
CA GLN A 407 28.26 13.35 -22.41
C GLN A 407 28.31 13.57 -20.89
N HIS A 408 27.26 14.15 -20.31
CA HIS A 408 27.22 14.56 -18.90
C HIS A 408 26.31 13.70 -18.04
N VAL A 409 25.86 12.55 -18.55
CA VAL A 409 25.07 11.57 -17.82
C VAL A 409 25.85 10.28 -17.70
N SER A 410 26.03 9.80 -16.51
CA SER A 410 26.62 8.49 -16.23
C SER A 410 25.65 7.57 -15.48
N PHE A 411 26.04 6.32 -15.33
CA PHE A 411 25.19 5.30 -14.72
C PHE A 411 26.00 4.60 -13.62
N PRO A 412 25.68 4.85 -12.34
CA PRO A 412 26.45 4.28 -11.21
C PRO A 412 26.40 2.75 -11.18
N PHE A 413 25.36 2.15 -11.78
CA PHE A 413 25.14 0.70 -11.86
C PHE A 413 24.92 0.25 -13.32
N ARG A 414 25.80 0.68 -14.23
CA ARG A 414 25.62 0.48 -15.67
C ARG A 414 25.40 -0.96 -16.09
N ASP A 415 26.10 -1.90 -15.45
CA ASP A 415 26.07 -3.31 -15.77
C ASP A 415 25.03 -4.08 -14.96
N ALA A 416 24.38 -3.46 -13.99
CA ALA A 416 23.34 -4.07 -13.22
C ALA A 416 22.03 -4.18 -14.04
N PRO A 417 21.34 -5.33 -14.01
CA PRO A 417 20.07 -5.48 -14.71
C PRO A 417 18.99 -4.65 -14.03
N PHE A 418 18.15 -4.01 -14.83
CA PHE A 418 16.98 -3.27 -14.39
C PHE A 418 15.75 -3.64 -15.24
N PHE A 419 14.57 -3.32 -14.77
CA PHE A 419 13.33 -3.58 -15.52
C PHE A 419 12.72 -2.29 -16.06
N ASN A 420 12.15 -1.48 -15.19
CA ASN A 420 11.45 -0.24 -15.54
C ASN A 420 11.93 1.00 -14.76
N GLU A 421 12.89 0.83 -13.88
CA GLU A 421 13.53 1.91 -13.11
C GLU A 421 15.04 1.78 -13.19
N PHE A 422 15.74 2.92 -13.18
CA PHE A 422 17.21 2.95 -13.10
C PHE A 422 17.69 4.30 -12.56
N VAL A 423 18.92 4.31 -12.02
CA VAL A 423 19.58 5.51 -11.49
C VAL A 423 20.54 6.06 -12.52
N ILE A 424 20.55 7.39 -12.67
CA ILE A 424 21.54 8.14 -13.42
C ILE A 424 22.31 9.07 -12.48
N GLU A 425 23.57 9.33 -12.82
CA GLU A 425 24.36 10.39 -12.23
C GLU A 425 24.32 11.61 -13.15
N ILE A 426 24.13 12.78 -12.56
CA ILE A 426 23.96 14.06 -13.26
C ILE A 426 24.94 15.10 -12.74
N PRO A 427 25.37 16.10 -13.56
CA PRO A 427 26.41 17.05 -13.19
C PRO A 427 25.95 18.13 -12.20
N HIS A 428 24.64 18.33 -12.05
CA HIS A 428 24.05 19.37 -11.20
C HIS A 428 23.27 18.76 -10.05
N PRO A 429 23.05 19.51 -8.95
CA PRO A 429 22.16 19.05 -7.87
C PRO A 429 20.80 18.61 -8.39
N ALA A 430 20.32 17.47 -7.91
CA ALA A 430 19.09 16.84 -8.41
C ALA A 430 17.86 17.75 -8.22
N ASP A 431 17.78 18.48 -7.10
CA ASP A 431 16.72 19.44 -6.79
C ASP A 431 16.59 20.55 -7.83
N GLN A 432 17.72 21.08 -8.32
CA GLN A 432 17.74 22.10 -9.36
C GLN A 432 17.18 21.56 -10.68
N LEU A 433 17.62 20.38 -11.09
CA LEU A 433 17.17 19.76 -12.34
C LEU A 433 15.67 19.40 -12.23
N ILE A 434 15.21 18.90 -11.09
CA ILE A 434 13.80 18.61 -10.82
C ILE A 434 12.96 19.89 -10.91
N ALA A 435 13.43 21.01 -10.33
CA ALA A 435 12.75 22.29 -10.39
C ALA A 435 12.63 22.83 -11.82
N GLU A 436 13.70 22.75 -12.62
CA GLU A 436 13.69 23.18 -14.03
C GLU A 436 12.77 22.30 -14.90
N ALA A 437 12.85 20.99 -14.74
CA ALA A 437 11.99 20.06 -15.46
C ALA A 437 10.51 20.26 -15.09
N SER A 438 10.23 20.59 -13.83
CA SER A 438 8.87 20.89 -13.35
C SER A 438 8.27 22.10 -14.09
N LYS A 439 9.07 23.14 -14.39
CA LYS A 439 8.63 24.27 -15.22
C LYS A 439 8.32 23.88 -16.67
N ALA A 440 9.01 22.85 -17.16
CA ALA A 440 8.79 22.28 -18.49
C ALA A 440 7.65 21.23 -18.53
N GLY A 441 6.90 21.05 -17.46
CA GLY A 441 5.79 20.10 -17.40
C GLY A 441 6.19 18.65 -17.09
N LEU A 442 7.36 18.42 -16.49
CA LEU A 442 7.89 17.10 -16.20
C LEU A 442 8.16 16.90 -14.69
N HIS A 443 7.82 15.74 -14.18
CA HIS A 443 8.33 15.19 -12.91
C HIS A 443 9.38 14.15 -13.23
N ILE A 444 10.66 14.54 -13.29
CA ILE A 444 11.73 13.72 -13.86
C ILE A 444 12.31 12.64 -12.96
N GLY A 445 11.70 12.33 -11.85
CA GLY A 445 12.18 11.25 -10.99
C GLY A 445 12.44 11.69 -9.55
N VAL A 446 13.16 10.85 -8.81
CA VAL A 446 13.40 10.99 -7.38
C VAL A 446 14.89 11.24 -7.14
N ASP A 447 15.23 12.24 -6.33
CA ASP A 447 16.58 12.44 -5.82
C ASP A 447 16.96 11.27 -4.89
N VAL A 448 17.94 10.48 -5.33
CA VAL A 448 18.47 9.35 -4.57
C VAL A 448 19.92 9.60 -4.11
N THR A 449 20.41 10.82 -4.22
CA THR A 449 21.75 11.23 -3.74
C THR A 449 21.99 10.83 -2.28
N PRO A 450 21.03 11.04 -1.33
CA PRO A 450 21.23 10.62 0.06
C PRO A 450 21.39 9.11 0.25
N ARG A 451 20.95 8.31 -0.70
CA ARG A 451 21.09 6.83 -0.64
C ARG A 451 22.46 6.34 -1.12
N LEU A 452 23.26 7.24 -1.71
CA LEU A 452 24.57 6.96 -2.32
C LEU A 452 25.67 7.87 -1.78
N GLU A 453 25.53 8.36 -0.53
CA GLU A 453 26.45 9.34 0.09
C GLU A 453 27.93 8.92 0.00
N GLY A 454 28.22 7.61 0.08
CA GLY A 454 29.61 7.10 -0.02
C GLY A 454 30.24 7.20 -1.41
N ARG A 455 29.47 7.52 -2.48
CA ARG A 455 29.99 7.60 -3.85
C ARG A 455 30.36 9.01 -4.28
N GLY A 456 29.81 10.05 -3.65
CA GLY A 456 29.85 11.42 -4.17
C GLY A 456 29.07 11.54 -5.48
N GLY A 457 28.69 12.74 -5.88
CA GLY A 457 27.89 13.01 -7.08
C GLY A 457 26.43 13.32 -6.79
N ASN A 458 25.64 13.51 -7.84
CA ASN A 458 24.21 13.77 -7.75
C ASN A 458 23.46 12.69 -8.53
N PHE A 459 22.49 12.05 -7.90
CA PHE A 459 21.84 10.87 -8.45
C PHE A 459 20.32 11.04 -8.53
N LEU A 460 19.76 10.69 -9.69
CA LEU A 460 18.34 10.75 -9.95
C LEU A 460 17.86 9.37 -10.38
N LYS A 461 16.79 8.86 -9.76
CA LYS A 461 16.13 7.62 -10.17
C LYS A 461 14.92 7.93 -11.03
N LEU A 462 14.84 7.30 -12.20
CA LEU A 462 13.77 7.42 -13.18
C LEU A 462 12.93 6.15 -13.21
N SER A 463 11.61 6.31 -13.34
CA SER A 463 10.64 5.21 -13.47
C SER A 463 9.81 5.35 -14.74
N PHE A 464 9.49 4.22 -15.35
CA PHE A 464 8.76 4.14 -16.62
C PHE A 464 7.60 3.15 -16.52
N SER A 465 6.53 3.44 -17.27
CA SER A 465 5.32 2.62 -17.33
C SER A 465 4.68 2.68 -18.72
N ASP A 466 3.45 2.19 -18.82
CA ASP A 466 2.61 2.29 -20.03
C ASP A 466 2.03 3.70 -20.29
N LEU A 467 2.29 4.65 -19.39
CA LEU A 467 1.93 6.07 -19.58
C LEU A 467 2.94 6.84 -20.45
N HIS A 468 4.09 6.27 -20.73
CA HIS A 468 5.15 6.91 -21.51
C HIS A 468 5.12 6.44 -22.97
N SER A 469 5.53 7.33 -23.87
CA SER A 469 5.76 7.03 -25.28
C SER A 469 7.20 7.36 -25.69
N PHE A 470 7.57 7.01 -26.92
CA PHE A 470 8.88 7.35 -27.48
C PHE A 470 8.97 8.80 -27.99
N GLU A 471 7.84 9.48 -28.03
CA GLU A 471 7.73 10.89 -28.39
C GLU A 471 7.93 11.76 -27.15
#